data_f95782068641538cf14d87a580fbb7e5
#
_entry.id   f95782068641538cf14d87a580fbb7e5
#
_cell.length_a   1.000
_cell.length_b   1.000
_cell.length_c   1.000
_cell.angle_alpha   90.00
_cell.angle_beta   90.00
_cell.angle_gamma   90.00
#
_symmetry.space_group_name_H-M   'P 1'
#
loop_
_entity.id
_entity.type
_entity.pdbx_description
1 polymer ?
#
loop_
_entity_poly.entity_id
_entity_poly.type
_entity_poly.pdbx_seq_one_letter_code
_entity_poly.pdbx_strand_id
1 'polypeptide(L)'
;MPNNDEKKVLLKVTDLKQWFPLKKTKLFQKEQEYVRANDGITLNIYEGETVGLVGESGCGKSTFGRTLLQIYKQTEGKTMYYGRTLTDMAPLYVDETIKNISSGKKKIAELEAKAESLKAEYEKMEDSAEKFQKQAECENIQKKCNMEFLNLVQIIGGFYSLDDTKEAEQLLLEKFKVARVLSGLNEKNQMEGVDKKKEIAEKKVELEKAEKKLEELRSKYKNDEAFTKYESYRDNGVDLARLKTQEMRFLRKDMQMIFQDPYSSLNPRMTVGQIIGEGLLAHGIFKKNDEKMQAYVMEVMEKCGLAPYMIHRYPHQFSGGQRQRIGIARALALKPRFVVCDEAVSALDVSIQSQIVNLLKDLGSERQSCILIYLTWFECCKI
;
A
#
# COMPACT_ATOMS: atom_id res chain seq x y z
N MET A 1 9.30 10.36 24.90
CA MET A 1 8.99 9.72 23.60
C MET A 1 9.52 8.30 23.71
N PRO A 2 8.71 7.25 23.48
CA PRO A 2 9.22 5.87 23.54
C PRO A 2 10.21 5.67 22.38
N ASN A 3 11.30 4.93 22.66
CA ASN A 3 12.35 4.58 21.69
C ASN A 3 11.73 4.00 20.41
N ASN A 4 12.09 4.59 19.27
CA ASN A 4 11.59 4.18 17.93
C ASN A 4 12.20 2.86 17.41
N ASP A 5 13.16 2.27 18.13
CA ASP A 5 13.96 1.14 17.65
C ASP A 5 13.25 -0.24 17.68
N GLU A 6 12.04 -0.33 18.26
CA GLU A 6 11.26 -1.58 18.34
C GLU A 6 9.96 -1.59 17.51
N LYS A 7 9.57 -0.46 16.91
CA LYS A 7 8.31 -0.40 16.16
C LYS A 7 8.46 -0.98 14.75
N LYS A 8 7.60 -1.93 14.39
CA LYS A 8 7.56 -2.48 13.03
C LYS A 8 6.98 -1.48 12.05
N VAL A 9 7.65 -1.30 10.92
CA VAL A 9 7.14 -0.49 9.81
C VAL A 9 5.97 -1.21 9.17
N LEU A 10 4.85 -0.52 8.98
CA LEU A 10 3.69 -1.01 8.22
C LEU A 10 3.73 -0.55 6.77
N LEU A 11 4.05 0.73 6.55
CA LEU A 11 4.20 1.32 5.22
C LEU A 11 5.53 2.09 5.14
N LYS A 12 6.29 1.83 4.09
CA LYS A 12 7.50 2.59 3.73
C LYS A 12 7.30 3.22 2.37
N VAL A 13 7.24 4.53 2.36
CA VAL A 13 7.07 5.35 1.16
C VAL A 13 8.41 5.96 0.80
N THR A 14 8.83 5.83 -0.45
CA THR A 14 10.09 6.36 -0.95
C THR A 14 9.86 7.11 -2.25
N ASP A 15 10.18 8.40 -2.26
CA ASP A 15 10.11 9.30 -3.43
C ASP A 15 8.78 9.20 -4.19
N LEU A 16 7.65 9.13 -3.46
CA LEU A 16 6.32 9.00 -4.06
C LEU A 16 5.97 10.28 -4.82
N LYS A 17 5.63 10.10 -6.11
CA LYS A 17 5.12 11.17 -6.97
C LYS A 17 3.75 10.81 -7.50
N GLN A 18 2.86 11.80 -7.47
CA GLN A 18 1.55 11.71 -8.10
C GLN A 18 1.31 12.96 -8.94
N TRP A 19 1.35 12.76 -10.24
CA TRP A 19 1.19 13.81 -11.23
C TRP A 19 -0.03 13.53 -12.09
N PHE A 20 -0.81 14.56 -12.37
CA PHE A 20 -1.99 14.46 -13.22
C PHE A 20 -1.74 15.19 -14.54
N PRO A 21 -1.90 14.53 -15.70
CA PRO A 21 -1.70 15.16 -16.99
C PRO A 21 -2.78 16.22 -17.22
N LEU A 22 -2.37 17.41 -17.64
CA LEU A 22 -3.26 18.46 -18.12
C LEU A 22 -3.75 18.13 -19.52
N LYS A 23 -4.98 18.53 -19.83
CA LYS A 23 -5.49 18.41 -21.20
C LYS A 23 -4.64 19.29 -22.14
N LYS A 24 -4.19 18.71 -23.26
CA LYS A 24 -3.51 19.47 -24.30
C LYS A 24 -4.45 20.56 -24.84
N THR A 25 -4.01 21.80 -24.77
CA THR A 25 -4.79 22.96 -25.24
C THR A 25 -4.58 23.28 -26.72
N LYS A 26 -3.47 22.80 -27.30
CA LYS A 26 -3.11 23.01 -28.73
C LYS A 26 -2.85 21.66 -29.41
N LEU A 27 -3.32 21.54 -30.67
CA LEU A 27 -3.15 20.33 -31.49
C LEU A 27 -1.68 19.91 -31.67
N PHE A 28 -0.76 20.88 -31.62
CA PHE A 28 0.70 20.67 -31.83
C PHE A 28 1.54 20.84 -30.57
N GLN A 29 0.93 20.73 -29.37
CA GLN A 29 1.68 20.78 -28.12
C GLN A 29 2.57 19.53 -27.99
N LYS A 30 3.89 19.73 -28.09
CA LYS A 30 4.89 18.64 -28.05
C LYS A 30 5.06 18.05 -26.66
N GLU A 31 4.99 18.87 -25.61
CA GLU A 31 5.21 18.45 -24.23
C GLU A 31 3.89 18.29 -23.48
N GLN A 32 3.80 17.23 -22.69
CA GLN A 32 2.69 17.00 -21.79
C GLN A 32 2.94 17.73 -20.47
N GLU A 33 2.09 18.68 -20.15
CA GLU A 33 2.11 19.37 -18.85
C GLU A 33 1.39 18.54 -17.78
N TYR A 34 1.87 18.68 -16.53
CA TYR A 34 1.34 17.93 -15.38
C TYR A 34 1.08 18.86 -14.19
N VAL A 35 0.00 18.61 -13.46
CA VAL A 35 -0.17 19.09 -12.09
C VAL A 35 0.56 18.12 -11.17
N ARG A 36 1.60 18.57 -10.51
CA ARG A 36 2.40 17.80 -9.54
C ARG A 36 1.75 17.90 -8.17
N ALA A 37 0.76 17.05 -7.92
CA ALA A 37 0.02 17.07 -6.65
C ALA A 37 0.85 16.56 -5.47
N ASN A 38 1.68 15.56 -5.70
CA ASN A 38 2.73 15.11 -4.77
C ASN A 38 4.01 14.94 -5.56
N ASP A 39 5.13 15.37 -5.00
CA ASP A 39 6.43 15.35 -5.69
C ASP A 39 7.57 15.00 -4.73
N GLY A 40 7.89 13.71 -4.64
CA GLY A 40 9.03 13.20 -3.88
C GLY A 40 8.78 12.97 -2.39
N ILE A 41 7.59 12.52 -1.97
CA ILE A 41 7.27 12.26 -0.57
C ILE A 41 7.95 10.98 -0.09
N THR A 42 8.71 11.08 1.01
CA THR A 42 9.36 9.94 1.67
C THR A 42 9.02 9.93 3.15
N LEU A 43 8.43 8.82 3.64
CA LEU A 43 8.10 8.64 5.05
C LEU A 43 7.88 7.16 5.39
N ASN A 44 8.02 6.83 6.68
CA ASN A 44 7.65 5.54 7.24
C ASN A 44 6.43 5.70 8.15
N ILE A 45 5.50 4.74 8.10
CA ILE A 45 4.36 4.63 9.01
C ILE A 45 4.52 3.32 9.76
N TYR A 46 4.49 3.37 11.10
CA TYR A 46 4.72 2.21 11.96
C TYR A 46 3.40 1.58 12.41
N GLU A 47 3.42 0.28 12.75
CA GLU A 47 2.23 -0.43 13.27
C GLU A 47 1.68 0.26 14.53
N GLY A 48 0.36 0.47 14.58
CA GLY A 48 -0.33 1.14 15.69
C GLY A 48 -0.11 2.65 15.78
N GLU A 49 0.56 3.27 14.80
CA GLU A 49 0.83 4.71 14.81
C GLU A 49 -0.34 5.51 14.26
N THR A 50 -0.59 6.67 14.86
CA THR A 50 -1.46 7.70 14.29
C THR A 50 -0.60 8.82 13.72
N VAL A 51 -0.66 9.01 12.40
CA VAL A 51 0.10 10.03 11.67
C VAL A 51 -0.81 11.16 11.25
N GLY A 52 -0.49 12.39 11.64
CA GLY A 52 -1.19 13.59 11.20
C GLY A 52 -0.51 14.23 9.98
N LEU A 53 -1.25 14.43 8.89
CA LEU A 53 -0.82 15.23 7.76
C LEU A 53 -1.45 16.62 7.82
N VAL A 54 -0.62 17.64 8.03
CA VAL A 54 -1.06 19.02 8.15
C VAL A 54 -0.62 19.82 6.92
N GLY A 55 -1.47 20.71 6.46
CA GLY A 55 -1.17 21.62 5.34
C GLY A 55 -2.40 22.36 4.86
N GLU A 56 -2.19 23.34 3.98
CA GLU A 56 -3.26 24.15 3.40
C GLU A 56 -4.24 23.32 2.57
N SER A 57 -5.44 23.86 2.35
CA SER A 57 -6.40 23.26 1.42
C SER A 57 -5.81 23.21 0.01
N GLY A 58 -5.97 22.06 -0.67
CA GLY A 58 -5.43 21.87 -2.03
C GLY A 58 -3.95 21.51 -2.13
N CYS A 59 -3.18 21.43 -1.03
CA CYS A 59 -1.75 21.09 -1.06
C CYS A 59 -1.43 19.61 -1.36
N GLY A 60 -2.43 18.77 -1.69
CA GLY A 60 -2.21 17.38 -2.10
C GLY A 60 -2.38 16.32 -1.01
N LYS A 61 -2.83 16.64 0.22
CA LYS A 61 -3.04 15.67 1.32
C LYS A 61 -3.96 14.51 0.91
N SER A 62 -5.16 14.82 0.43
CA SER A 62 -6.13 13.80 -0.02
C SER A 62 -5.61 13.00 -1.20
N THR A 63 -4.84 13.63 -2.10
CA THR A 63 -4.17 12.94 -3.20
C THR A 63 -3.17 11.93 -2.67
N PHE A 64 -2.36 12.31 -1.69
CA PHE A 64 -1.36 11.42 -1.08
C PHE A 64 -2.00 10.15 -0.51
N GLY A 65 -3.03 10.28 0.34
CA GLY A 65 -3.66 9.09 0.91
C GLY A 65 -4.39 8.23 -0.10
N ARG A 66 -5.04 8.84 -1.10
CA ARG A 66 -5.65 8.06 -2.20
C ARG A 66 -4.60 7.33 -3.02
N THR A 67 -3.39 7.90 -3.15
CA THR A 67 -2.26 7.25 -3.80
C THR A 67 -1.68 6.12 -2.94
N LEU A 68 -1.55 6.29 -1.61
CA LEU A 68 -1.15 5.22 -0.70
C LEU A 68 -2.08 4.01 -0.80
N LEU A 69 -3.39 4.25 -0.88
CA LEU A 69 -4.40 3.21 -1.06
C LEU A 69 -4.47 2.69 -2.51
N GLN A 70 -3.63 3.17 -3.43
CA GLN A 70 -3.69 2.83 -4.86
C GLN A 70 -5.09 3.04 -5.47
N ILE A 71 -5.83 4.06 -5.01
CA ILE A 71 -7.01 4.59 -5.68
C ILE A 71 -6.56 5.40 -6.90
N TYR A 72 -5.51 6.21 -6.71
CA TYR A 72 -4.72 6.76 -7.81
C TYR A 72 -3.44 5.94 -7.95
N LYS A 73 -3.16 5.50 -9.16
CA LYS A 73 -1.91 4.80 -9.44
C LYS A 73 -0.77 5.81 -9.42
N GLN A 74 0.19 5.64 -8.51
CA GLN A 74 1.31 6.57 -8.39
C GLN A 74 2.13 6.67 -9.68
N THR A 75 2.64 7.87 -9.96
CA THR A 75 3.41 8.15 -11.19
C THR A 75 4.83 7.60 -11.08
N GLU A 76 5.49 7.85 -9.95
CA GLU A 76 6.85 7.36 -9.65
C GLU A 76 6.99 7.09 -8.15
N GLY A 77 8.13 6.50 -7.78
CA GLY A 77 8.45 6.18 -6.40
C GLY A 77 7.99 4.78 -5.99
N LYS A 78 8.11 4.46 -4.71
CA LYS A 78 7.86 3.13 -4.17
C LYS A 78 7.01 3.20 -2.91
N THR A 79 6.04 2.31 -2.78
CA THR A 79 5.20 2.18 -1.58
C THR A 79 5.17 0.74 -1.13
N MET A 80 6.01 0.42 -0.13
CA MET A 80 6.13 -0.93 0.44
C MET A 80 5.14 -1.11 1.59
N TYR A 81 4.40 -2.20 1.57
CA TYR A 81 3.46 -2.61 2.60
C TYR A 81 3.93 -3.90 3.27
N TYR A 82 4.03 -3.89 4.60
CA TYR A 82 4.56 -4.99 5.41
C TYR A 82 3.47 -5.73 6.22
N GLY A 83 2.22 -5.35 6.10
CA GLY A 83 1.11 -6.05 6.75
C GLY A 83 0.87 -7.45 6.20
N ARG A 84 1.47 -7.78 5.05
CA ARG A 84 1.53 -9.12 4.45
C ARG A 84 2.90 -9.34 3.85
N THR A 85 3.33 -10.60 3.83
CA THR A 85 4.61 -10.95 3.19
C THR A 85 4.47 -11.08 1.68
N LEU A 86 5.60 -10.91 0.99
CA LEU A 86 5.68 -11.14 -0.44
C LEU A 86 5.27 -12.58 -0.82
N THR A 87 5.56 -13.55 0.06
CA THR A 87 5.18 -14.95 -0.13
C THR A 87 3.67 -15.18 0.04
N ASP A 88 3.02 -14.51 1.01
CA ASP A 88 1.57 -14.62 1.22
C ASP A 88 0.76 -14.08 0.05
N MET A 89 1.23 -13.01 -0.56
CA MET A 89 0.57 -12.37 -1.70
C MET A 89 0.97 -12.99 -3.03
N ALA A 90 2.23 -13.43 -3.15
CA ALA A 90 2.86 -13.96 -4.37
C ALA A 90 2.47 -13.19 -5.64
N PRO A 91 2.70 -11.85 -5.68
CA PRO A 91 2.20 -11.00 -6.76
C PRO A 91 2.87 -11.33 -8.10
N LEU A 92 2.15 -11.06 -9.20
CA LEU A 92 2.62 -11.38 -10.55
C LEU A 92 3.89 -10.65 -10.94
N TYR A 93 4.10 -9.42 -10.42
CA TYR A 93 5.31 -8.68 -10.71
C TYR A 93 6.59 -9.37 -10.22
N VAL A 94 6.48 -10.26 -9.24
CA VAL A 94 7.61 -11.06 -8.73
C VAL A 94 8.10 -12.03 -9.81
N ASP A 95 7.18 -12.78 -10.45
CA ASP A 95 7.52 -13.66 -11.55
C ASP A 95 8.13 -12.91 -12.73
N GLU A 96 7.53 -11.74 -13.06
CA GLU A 96 8.04 -10.87 -14.13
C GLU A 96 9.47 -10.41 -13.82
N THR A 97 9.75 -10.04 -12.56
CA THR A 97 11.09 -9.65 -12.13
C THR A 97 12.08 -10.80 -12.20
N ILE A 98 11.71 -11.99 -11.71
CA ILE A 98 12.59 -13.18 -11.71
C ILE A 98 12.93 -13.60 -13.16
N LYS A 99 11.94 -13.66 -14.04
CA LYS A 99 12.15 -14.02 -15.45
C LYS A 99 13.03 -13.05 -16.22
N ASN A 100 13.14 -11.82 -15.72
CA ASN A 100 13.87 -10.73 -16.37
C ASN A 100 15.14 -10.32 -15.60
N ILE A 101 15.74 -11.19 -14.77
CA ILE A 101 16.94 -10.86 -13.98
C ILE A 101 18.07 -10.37 -14.89
N SER A 102 18.41 -11.10 -15.95
CA SER A 102 19.51 -10.76 -16.87
C SER A 102 19.26 -9.44 -17.60
N SER A 103 18.04 -9.21 -18.12
CA SER A 103 17.69 -7.95 -18.78
C SER A 103 17.61 -6.79 -17.80
N GLY A 104 17.16 -7.03 -16.55
CA GLY A 104 17.17 -6.04 -15.49
C GLY A 104 18.56 -5.58 -15.10
N LYS A 105 19.52 -6.50 -14.93
CA LYS A 105 20.94 -6.17 -14.70
C LYS A 105 21.53 -5.34 -15.83
N LYS A 106 21.25 -5.72 -17.08
CA LYS A 106 21.71 -4.98 -18.26
C LYS A 106 21.16 -3.55 -18.28
N LYS A 107 19.86 -3.39 -18.03
CA LYS A 107 19.22 -2.07 -17.94
C LYS A 107 19.82 -1.19 -16.84
N ILE A 108 20.11 -1.76 -15.67
CA ILE A 108 20.76 -1.05 -14.56
C ILE A 108 22.14 -0.56 -15.01
N ALA A 109 22.98 -1.43 -15.59
CA ALA A 109 24.30 -1.06 -16.10
C ALA A 109 24.26 0.03 -17.19
N GLU A 110 23.27 -0.03 -18.11
CA GLU A 110 23.06 1.03 -19.11
C GLU A 110 22.70 2.38 -18.47
N LEU A 111 21.85 2.38 -17.42
CA LEU A 111 21.48 3.60 -16.70
C LEU A 111 22.67 4.16 -15.90
N GLU A 112 23.47 3.31 -15.27
CA GLU A 112 24.70 3.70 -14.56
C GLU A 112 25.67 4.35 -15.52
N ALA A 113 25.99 3.70 -16.64
CA ALA A 113 26.89 4.25 -17.67
C ALA A 113 26.40 5.60 -18.21
N LYS A 114 25.09 5.75 -18.43
CA LYS A 114 24.51 7.02 -18.86
C LYS A 114 24.65 8.11 -17.80
N ALA A 115 24.41 7.79 -16.53
CA ALA A 115 24.58 8.73 -15.42
C ALA A 115 26.03 9.18 -15.27
N GLU A 116 26.99 8.24 -15.38
CA GLU A 116 28.42 8.55 -15.32
C GLU A 116 28.87 9.44 -16.49
N SER A 117 28.39 9.17 -17.72
CA SER A 117 28.68 10.01 -18.89
C SER A 117 28.18 11.44 -18.69
N LEU A 118 26.92 11.61 -18.26
CA LEU A 118 26.36 12.93 -17.99
C LEU A 118 27.10 13.66 -16.86
N LYS A 119 27.51 12.91 -15.83
CA LYS A 119 28.30 13.45 -14.72
C LYS A 119 29.64 14.00 -15.22
N ALA A 120 30.36 13.21 -16.01
CA ALA A 120 31.64 13.62 -16.59
C ALA A 120 31.52 14.83 -17.56
N GLU A 121 30.35 14.99 -18.20
CA GLU A 121 30.06 16.15 -19.05
C GLU A 121 29.83 17.42 -18.23
N TYR A 122 28.87 17.40 -17.27
CA TYR A 122 28.53 18.63 -16.55
C TYR A 122 29.61 19.08 -15.57
N GLU A 123 30.46 18.17 -15.04
CA GLU A 123 31.59 18.52 -14.17
C GLU A 123 32.66 19.36 -14.91
N LYS A 124 32.73 19.27 -16.25
CA LYS A 124 33.65 20.06 -17.09
C LYS A 124 33.06 21.41 -17.52
N MET A 125 31.78 21.65 -17.26
CA MET A 125 31.09 22.87 -17.69
C MET A 125 31.21 23.96 -16.62
N GLU A 126 31.32 25.21 -17.06
CA GLU A 126 31.15 26.38 -16.20
C GLU A 126 29.68 26.51 -15.74
N ASP A 127 29.46 27.19 -14.62
CA ASP A 127 28.12 27.39 -14.08
C ASP A 127 27.22 28.10 -15.06
N SER A 128 26.23 27.38 -15.56
CA SER A 128 25.30 27.81 -16.59
C SER A 128 23.97 27.08 -16.44
N ALA A 129 22.91 27.63 -17.03
CA ALA A 129 21.60 26.98 -17.05
C ALA A 129 21.67 25.57 -17.65
N GLU A 130 22.52 25.37 -18.69
CA GLU A 130 22.74 24.07 -19.33
C GLU A 130 23.40 23.06 -18.39
N LYS A 131 24.41 23.48 -17.59
CA LYS A 131 25.03 22.64 -16.56
C LYS A 131 24.00 22.17 -15.54
N PHE A 132 23.18 23.07 -15.00
CA PHE A 132 22.15 22.72 -14.04
C PHE A 132 21.07 21.78 -14.64
N GLN A 133 20.74 21.95 -15.91
CA GLN A 133 19.82 21.05 -16.59
C GLN A 133 20.41 19.64 -16.74
N LYS A 134 21.69 19.50 -17.15
CA LYS A 134 22.36 18.21 -17.24
C LYS A 134 22.55 17.56 -15.87
N GLN A 135 22.83 18.33 -14.84
CA GLN A 135 22.89 17.83 -13.48
C GLN A 135 21.55 17.25 -13.03
N ALA A 136 20.44 17.98 -13.24
CA ALA A 136 19.10 17.50 -12.92
C ALA A 136 18.74 16.23 -13.73
N GLU A 137 19.14 16.13 -15.00
CA GLU A 137 18.96 14.92 -15.81
C GLU A 137 19.75 13.75 -15.22
N CYS A 138 21.01 13.96 -14.84
CA CYS A 138 21.85 12.94 -14.20
C CYS A 138 21.22 12.43 -12.91
N GLU A 139 20.78 13.31 -12.01
CA GLU A 139 20.11 12.95 -10.77
C GLU A 139 18.82 12.13 -11.01
N ASN A 140 18.04 12.49 -12.02
CA ASN A 140 16.85 11.73 -12.40
C ASN A 140 17.20 10.33 -12.91
N ILE A 141 18.27 10.19 -13.69
CA ILE A 141 18.73 8.88 -14.15
C ILE A 141 19.25 8.04 -13.01
N GLN A 142 20.02 8.62 -12.07
CA GLN A 142 20.49 7.93 -10.88
C GLN A 142 19.33 7.43 -10.00
N LYS A 143 18.28 8.25 -9.81
CA LYS A 143 17.07 7.84 -9.10
C LYS A 143 16.38 6.66 -9.81
N LYS A 144 16.24 6.71 -11.12
CA LYS A 144 15.68 5.60 -11.92
C LYS A 144 16.54 4.35 -11.81
N CYS A 145 17.85 4.46 -11.91
CA CYS A 145 18.79 3.36 -11.75
C CYS A 145 18.64 2.69 -10.39
N ASN A 146 18.64 3.50 -9.31
CA ASN A 146 18.46 2.99 -7.95
C ASN A 146 17.10 2.30 -7.76
N MET A 147 16.02 2.81 -8.36
CA MET A 147 14.70 2.16 -8.29
C MET A 147 14.67 0.82 -9.03
N GLU A 148 15.26 0.72 -10.22
CA GLU A 148 15.36 -0.54 -10.95
C GLU A 148 16.22 -1.57 -10.20
N PHE A 149 17.34 -1.11 -9.62
CA PHE A 149 18.17 -1.94 -8.75
C PHE A 149 17.39 -2.47 -7.54
N LEU A 150 16.71 -1.59 -6.79
CA LEU A 150 15.90 -1.99 -5.64
C LEU A 150 14.75 -2.92 -6.03
N ASN A 151 14.10 -2.69 -7.17
CA ASN A 151 13.03 -3.55 -7.68
C ASN A 151 13.50 -4.99 -7.95
N LEU A 152 14.77 -5.14 -8.32
CA LEU A 152 15.37 -6.43 -8.60
C LEU A 152 15.94 -7.06 -7.32
N VAL A 153 16.83 -6.34 -6.62
CA VAL A 153 17.60 -6.90 -5.49
C VAL A 153 16.72 -7.23 -4.29
N GLN A 154 15.64 -6.51 -4.06
CA GLN A 154 14.72 -6.81 -2.96
C GLN A 154 14.02 -8.18 -3.11
N ILE A 155 13.88 -8.68 -4.32
CA ILE A 155 13.27 -9.99 -4.61
C ILE A 155 14.33 -11.09 -4.60
N ILE A 156 15.44 -10.89 -5.32
CA ILE A 156 16.43 -11.95 -5.53
C ILE A 156 17.54 -11.96 -4.48
N GLY A 157 17.76 -10.85 -3.77
CA GLY A 157 18.80 -10.70 -2.74
C GLY A 157 20.20 -10.94 -3.30
N GLY A 158 20.99 -11.74 -2.60
CA GLY A 158 22.36 -12.08 -2.93
C GLY A 158 22.58 -12.67 -4.32
N PHE A 159 21.55 -13.31 -4.92
CA PHE A 159 21.67 -13.83 -6.29
C PHE A 159 21.93 -12.75 -7.35
N TYR A 160 21.80 -11.47 -6.97
CA TYR A 160 22.20 -10.36 -7.83
C TYR A 160 23.70 -10.38 -8.16
N SER A 161 24.58 -10.86 -7.26
CA SER A 161 26.03 -10.94 -7.49
C SER A 161 26.45 -12.03 -8.47
N LEU A 162 25.61 -13.05 -8.71
CA LEU A 162 25.97 -14.19 -9.54
C LEU A 162 25.89 -13.89 -11.03
N ASP A 163 26.85 -14.37 -11.81
CA ASP A 163 26.84 -14.28 -13.29
C ASP A 163 25.79 -15.22 -13.89
N ASP A 164 25.72 -16.47 -13.41
CA ASP A 164 24.67 -17.42 -13.78
C ASP A 164 23.59 -17.51 -12.70
N THR A 165 22.39 -17.05 -13.04
CA THR A 165 21.23 -16.99 -12.12
C THR A 165 20.19 -18.07 -12.42
N LYS A 166 20.41 -18.98 -13.38
CA LYS A 166 19.39 -19.94 -13.84
C LYS A 166 18.85 -20.85 -12.75
N GLU A 167 19.73 -21.41 -11.92
CA GLU A 167 19.30 -22.28 -10.80
C GLU A 167 18.47 -21.48 -9.80
N ALA A 168 18.90 -20.27 -9.46
CA ALA A 168 18.17 -19.38 -8.57
C ALA A 168 16.81 -18.94 -9.15
N GLU A 169 16.77 -18.61 -10.44
CA GLU A 169 15.54 -18.28 -11.17
C GLU A 169 14.52 -19.40 -11.10
N GLN A 170 14.95 -20.65 -11.38
CA GLN A 170 14.07 -21.81 -11.34
C GLN A 170 13.49 -22.06 -9.95
N LEU A 171 14.33 -22.02 -8.91
CA LEU A 171 13.88 -22.25 -7.53
C LEU A 171 12.99 -21.12 -7.02
N LEU A 172 13.29 -19.85 -7.36
CA LEU A 172 12.44 -18.72 -7.01
C LEU A 172 11.07 -18.81 -7.69
N LEU A 173 11.03 -19.15 -9.00
CA LEU A 173 9.78 -19.33 -9.73
C LEU A 173 8.97 -20.51 -9.19
N GLU A 174 9.61 -21.65 -8.84
CA GLU A 174 8.96 -22.78 -8.18
C GLU A 174 8.30 -22.34 -6.87
N LYS A 175 9.05 -21.66 -6.00
CA LYS A 175 8.54 -21.10 -4.74
C LYS A 175 7.32 -20.22 -4.95
N PHE A 176 7.42 -19.19 -5.79
CA PHE A 176 6.34 -18.21 -5.95
C PHE A 176 5.13 -18.77 -6.70
N LYS A 177 5.33 -19.78 -7.58
CA LYS A 177 4.22 -20.53 -8.19
C LYS A 177 3.41 -21.29 -7.15
N VAL A 178 4.07 -22.01 -6.24
CA VAL A 178 3.40 -22.73 -5.15
C VAL A 178 2.73 -21.76 -4.18
N ALA A 179 3.42 -20.68 -3.81
CA ALA A 179 2.88 -19.63 -2.94
C ALA A 179 1.60 -19.00 -3.53
N ARG A 180 1.55 -18.75 -4.83
CA ARG A 180 0.37 -18.18 -5.52
C ARG A 180 -0.80 -19.15 -5.51
N VAL A 181 -0.56 -20.44 -5.76
CA VAL A 181 -1.62 -21.46 -5.65
C VAL A 181 -2.16 -21.49 -4.22
N LEU A 182 -1.28 -21.47 -3.22
CA LEU A 182 -1.67 -21.46 -1.81
C LEU A 182 -2.48 -20.20 -1.44
N SER A 183 -2.05 -19.03 -1.90
CA SER A 183 -2.79 -17.75 -1.72
C SER A 183 -4.19 -17.85 -2.31
N GLY A 184 -4.34 -18.33 -3.55
CA GLY A 184 -5.64 -18.52 -4.21
C GLY A 184 -6.53 -19.57 -3.52
N LEU A 185 -5.97 -20.64 -2.96
CA LEU A 185 -6.71 -21.63 -2.19
C LEU A 185 -7.23 -21.06 -0.87
N ASN A 186 -6.41 -20.28 -0.17
CA ASN A 186 -6.79 -19.61 1.07
C ASN A 186 -7.95 -18.61 0.81
N GLU A 187 -7.89 -17.88 -0.29
CA GLU A 187 -8.96 -16.95 -0.69
C GLU A 187 -10.27 -17.69 -0.96
N LYS A 188 -10.23 -18.74 -1.80
CA LYS A 188 -11.43 -19.54 -2.11
C LYS A 188 -12.00 -20.20 -0.87
N ASN A 189 -11.16 -20.74 0.01
CA ASN A 189 -11.60 -21.31 1.28
C ASN A 189 -12.32 -20.28 2.16
N GLN A 190 -11.84 -19.03 2.18
CA GLN A 190 -12.45 -17.94 2.92
C GLN A 190 -13.76 -17.47 2.28
N MET A 191 -13.78 -17.23 0.96
CA MET A 191 -14.94 -16.65 0.25
C MET A 191 -16.03 -17.67 -0.06
N GLU A 192 -15.68 -18.85 -0.56
CA GLU A 192 -16.64 -19.85 -1.03
C GLU A 192 -17.01 -20.85 0.05
N GLY A 193 -16.19 -20.96 1.12
CA GLY A 193 -16.39 -21.90 2.24
C GLY A 193 -16.31 -23.37 1.81
N VAL A 194 -15.62 -23.62 0.71
CA VAL A 194 -15.29 -24.97 0.29
C VAL A 194 -14.18 -25.47 1.21
N ASP A 195 -14.34 -26.63 1.81
CA ASP A 195 -13.33 -27.20 2.69
C ASP A 195 -12.10 -27.68 1.89
N LYS A 196 -11.14 -26.78 1.73
CA LYS A 196 -9.87 -27.01 1.04
C LYS A 196 -8.69 -27.22 1.98
N LYS A 197 -8.97 -27.55 3.24
CA LYS A 197 -7.92 -27.68 4.28
C LYS A 197 -6.83 -28.67 3.90
N LYS A 198 -7.20 -29.79 3.26
CA LYS A 198 -6.24 -30.81 2.83
C LYS A 198 -5.32 -30.27 1.71
N GLU A 199 -5.90 -29.67 0.66
CA GLU A 199 -5.13 -29.07 -0.43
C GLU A 199 -4.20 -27.95 0.08
N ILE A 200 -4.70 -27.13 1.01
CA ILE A 200 -3.91 -26.06 1.66
C ILE A 200 -2.74 -26.65 2.45
N ALA A 201 -2.97 -27.73 3.21
CA ALA A 201 -1.92 -28.38 3.98
C ALA A 201 -0.83 -28.99 3.07
N GLU A 202 -1.24 -29.65 1.99
CA GLU A 202 -0.32 -30.21 0.98
C GLU A 202 0.54 -29.11 0.34
N LYS A 203 -0.07 -27.99 -0.05
CA LYS A 203 0.65 -26.86 -0.66
C LYS A 203 1.56 -26.13 0.31
N LYS A 204 1.24 -26.09 1.60
CA LYS A 204 2.17 -25.58 2.63
C LYS A 204 3.44 -26.41 2.73
N VAL A 205 3.32 -27.74 2.76
CA VAL A 205 4.48 -28.65 2.78
C VAL A 205 5.32 -28.49 1.50
N GLU A 206 4.67 -28.32 0.35
CA GLU A 206 5.37 -28.08 -0.92
C GLU A 206 6.13 -26.76 -0.92
N LEU A 207 5.53 -25.69 -0.36
CA LEU A 207 6.17 -24.38 -0.19
C LEU A 207 7.39 -24.47 0.73
N GLU A 208 7.27 -25.14 1.88
CA GLU A 208 8.38 -25.35 2.81
C GLU A 208 9.55 -26.10 2.16
N LYS A 209 9.26 -27.09 1.30
CA LYS A 209 10.30 -27.80 0.54
C LYS A 209 11.01 -26.89 -0.46
N ALA A 210 10.25 -26.05 -1.17
CA ALA A 210 10.83 -25.08 -2.10
C ALA A 210 11.68 -24.03 -1.37
N GLU A 211 11.24 -23.57 -0.21
CA GLU A 211 12.00 -22.64 0.64
C GLU A 211 13.30 -23.26 1.16
N LYS A 212 13.29 -24.54 1.59
CA LYS A 212 14.49 -25.24 2.02
C LYS A 212 15.53 -25.36 0.91
N LYS A 213 15.11 -25.78 -0.31
CA LYS A 213 16.02 -25.83 -1.47
C LYS A 213 16.66 -24.47 -1.76
N LEU A 214 15.87 -23.41 -1.67
CA LEU A 214 16.34 -22.05 -1.92
C LEU A 214 17.34 -21.60 -0.83
N GLU A 215 17.10 -21.97 0.43
CA GLU A 215 18.00 -21.65 1.53
C GLU A 215 19.30 -22.47 1.46
N GLU A 216 19.24 -23.72 1.02
CA GLU A 216 20.42 -24.55 0.73
C GLU A 216 21.29 -23.89 -0.36
N LEU A 217 20.65 -23.39 -1.44
CA LEU A 217 21.37 -22.64 -2.47
C LEU A 217 22.01 -21.36 -1.94
N ARG A 218 21.29 -20.59 -1.11
CA ARG A 218 21.82 -19.37 -0.46
C ARG A 218 23.00 -19.69 0.45
N SER A 219 22.94 -20.78 1.17
CA SER A 219 23.98 -21.21 2.09
C SER A 219 25.32 -21.49 1.40
N LYS A 220 25.31 -21.90 0.12
CA LYS A 220 26.53 -22.11 -0.69
C LYS A 220 27.35 -20.81 -0.85
N TYR A 221 26.67 -19.67 -0.88
CA TYR A 221 27.26 -18.36 -1.14
C TYR A 221 27.38 -17.49 0.13
N LYS A 222 27.09 -18.02 1.31
CA LYS A 222 27.05 -17.25 2.57
C LYS A 222 28.38 -16.56 2.92
N ASN A 223 29.50 -17.11 2.46
CA ASN A 223 30.86 -16.57 2.71
C ASN A 223 31.31 -15.58 1.62
N ASP A 224 30.53 -15.33 0.60
CA ASP A 224 30.81 -14.35 -0.44
C ASP A 224 30.34 -12.96 0.03
N GLU A 225 31.27 -12.01 0.10
CA GLU A 225 31.00 -10.63 0.55
C GLU A 225 29.99 -9.92 -0.36
N ALA A 226 30.13 -10.10 -1.68
CA ALA A 226 29.20 -9.49 -2.65
C ALA A 226 27.80 -10.07 -2.50
N PHE A 227 27.70 -11.39 -2.34
CA PHE A 227 26.42 -12.05 -2.07
C PHE A 227 25.77 -11.53 -0.78
N THR A 228 26.53 -11.48 0.31
CA THR A 228 26.04 -11.03 1.61
C THR A 228 25.60 -9.57 1.57
N LYS A 229 26.33 -8.71 0.87
CA LYS A 229 25.98 -7.31 0.65
C LYS A 229 24.62 -7.19 -0.04
N TYR A 230 24.38 -7.89 -1.14
CA TYR A 230 23.12 -7.82 -1.85
C TYR A 230 21.98 -8.56 -1.12
N GLU A 231 22.28 -9.60 -0.35
CA GLU A 231 21.30 -10.29 0.49
C GLU A 231 20.68 -9.37 1.55
N SER A 232 21.44 -8.41 2.07
CA SER A 232 20.95 -7.43 3.04
C SER A 232 19.85 -6.50 2.48
N TYR A 233 19.73 -6.37 1.16
CA TYR A 233 18.68 -5.60 0.50
C TYR A 233 17.39 -6.41 0.30
N ARG A 234 17.41 -7.72 0.55
CA ARG A 234 16.20 -8.56 0.39
C ARG A 234 15.10 -8.08 1.31
N ASP A 235 13.91 -7.92 0.76
CA ASP A 235 12.76 -7.36 1.45
C ASP A 235 11.51 -8.22 1.19
N ASN A 236 10.76 -8.50 2.25
CA ASN A 236 9.53 -9.28 2.19
C ASN A 236 8.25 -8.42 2.06
N GLY A 237 8.39 -7.10 2.01
CA GLY A 237 7.28 -6.18 1.81
C GLY A 237 6.70 -6.28 0.40
N VAL A 238 5.44 -5.92 0.29
CA VAL A 238 4.71 -5.89 -0.99
C VAL A 238 4.75 -4.48 -1.56
N ASP A 239 5.25 -4.33 -2.78
CA ASP A 239 5.23 -3.04 -3.49
C ASP A 239 3.84 -2.78 -4.07
N LEU A 240 3.09 -1.89 -3.43
CA LEU A 240 1.71 -1.57 -3.81
C LEU A 240 1.59 -0.96 -5.22
N ALA A 241 2.61 -0.20 -5.65
CA ALA A 241 2.62 0.46 -6.96
C ALA A 241 2.66 -0.53 -8.13
N ARG A 242 3.20 -1.72 -7.90
CA ARG A 242 3.40 -2.77 -8.91
C ARG A 242 2.27 -3.80 -8.93
N LEU A 243 1.34 -3.75 -7.96
CA LEU A 243 0.21 -4.67 -7.90
C LEU A 243 -0.79 -4.41 -9.03
N LYS A 244 -1.35 -5.49 -9.57
CA LYS A 244 -2.51 -5.42 -10.48
C LYS A 244 -3.80 -5.15 -9.69
N THR A 245 -4.81 -4.62 -10.36
CA THR A 245 -6.09 -4.27 -9.73
C THR A 245 -6.74 -5.44 -8.97
N GLN A 246 -6.62 -6.66 -9.50
CA GLN A 246 -7.15 -7.85 -8.86
C GLN A 246 -6.40 -8.17 -7.55
N GLU A 247 -5.07 -8.03 -7.55
CA GLU A 247 -4.22 -8.26 -6.37
C GLU A 247 -4.49 -7.19 -5.29
N MET A 248 -4.66 -5.92 -5.69
CA MET A 248 -5.06 -4.86 -4.78
C MET A 248 -6.40 -5.12 -4.09
N ARG A 249 -7.33 -5.83 -4.76
CA ARG A 249 -8.63 -6.16 -4.16
C ARG A 249 -8.50 -6.94 -2.85
N PHE A 250 -7.50 -7.80 -2.75
CA PHE A 250 -7.18 -8.52 -1.51
C PHE A 250 -6.80 -7.61 -0.36
N LEU A 251 -6.02 -6.56 -0.66
CA LEU A 251 -5.54 -5.62 0.34
C LEU A 251 -6.60 -4.60 0.76
N ARG A 252 -7.72 -4.50 0.02
CA ARG A 252 -8.81 -3.56 0.37
C ARG A 252 -9.39 -3.82 1.77
N LYS A 253 -9.39 -5.06 2.26
CA LYS A 253 -9.82 -5.34 3.63
C LYS A 253 -8.84 -4.83 4.68
N ASP A 254 -7.54 -4.82 4.36
CA ASP A 254 -6.48 -4.41 5.27
C ASP A 254 -6.27 -2.88 5.24
N MET A 255 -6.71 -2.21 4.16
CA MET A 255 -6.48 -0.79 3.90
C MET A 255 -7.80 -0.11 3.53
N GLN A 256 -8.31 0.73 4.42
CA GLN A 256 -9.61 1.39 4.27
C GLN A 256 -9.51 2.90 4.22
N MET A 257 -10.53 3.55 3.68
CA MET A 257 -10.65 5.01 3.62
C MET A 257 -11.97 5.48 4.22
N ILE A 258 -11.88 6.49 5.08
CA ILE A 258 -13.02 7.25 5.57
C ILE A 258 -13.03 8.55 4.79
N PHE A 259 -14.10 8.77 4.03
CA PHE A 259 -14.22 9.91 3.12
C PHE A 259 -14.66 11.18 3.82
N GLN A 260 -14.28 12.32 3.25
CA GLN A 260 -14.63 13.66 3.72
C GLN A 260 -16.13 13.92 3.70
N ASP A 261 -16.81 13.56 2.60
CA ASP A 261 -18.24 13.79 2.43
C ASP A 261 -19.05 12.52 2.78
N PRO A 262 -19.74 12.52 3.93
CA PRO A 262 -20.57 11.40 4.33
C PRO A 262 -21.83 11.24 3.47
N TYR A 263 -22.26 12.27 2.71
CA TYR A 263 -23.43 12.21 1.87
C TYR A 263 -23.18 11.41 0.59
N SER A 264 -22.11 11.76 -0.13
CA SER A 264 -21.76 11.10 -1.39
C SER A 264 -21.13 9.72 -1.20
N SER A 265 -20.59 9.44 -0.01
CA SER A 265 -19.91 8.18 0.28
C SER A 265 -20.82 7.01 0.66
N LEU A 266 -22.09 7.27 0.96
CA LEU A 266 -23.07 6.25 1.35
C LEU A 266 -24.14 6.07 0.25
N ASN A 267 -24.42 4.82 -0.12
CA ASN A 267 -25.48 4.53 -1.09
C ASN A 267 -26.87 4.78 -0.44
N PRO A 268 -27.65 5.77 -0.92
CA PRO A 268 -28.92 6.14 -0.30
C PRO A 268 -30.03 5.08 -0.44
N ARG A 269 -29.83 4.08 -1.30
CA ARG A 269 -30.77 2.97 -1.52
C ARG A 269 -30.54 1.77 -0.62
N MET A 270 -29.46 1.79 0.17
CA MET A 270 -29.11 0.70 1.09
C MET A 270 -29.40 1.12 2.53
N THR A 271 -29.81 0.16 3.36
CA THR A 271 -29.91 0.39 4.81
C THR A 271 -28.54 0.48 5.45
N VAL A 272 -28.44 1.04 6.64
CA VAL A 272 -27.19 1.14 7.40
C VAL A 272 -26.53 -0.23 7.57
N GLY A 273 -27.32 -1.25 7.94
CA GLY A 273 -26.81 -2.61 8.07
C GLY A 273 -26.24 -3.17 6.78
N GLN A 274 -26.86 -2.87 5.64
CA GLN A 274 -26.35 -3.27 4.32
C GLN A 274 -25.07 -2.54 3.97
N ILE A 275 -24.98 -1.24 4.23
CA ILE A 275 -23.78 -0.42 3.95
C ILE A 275 -22.58 -0.92 4.74
N ILE A 276 -22.76 -1.17 6.05
CA ILE A 276 -21.67 -1.66 6.92
C ILE A 276 -21.32 -3.11 6.54
N GLY A 277 -22.31 -3.92 6.21
CA GLY A 277 -22.15 -5.33 5.90
C GLY A 277 -21.64 -5.64 4.49
N GLU A 278 -21.73 -4.70 3.55
CA GLU A 278 -21.32 -4.92 2.14
C GLU A 278 -19.87 -5.42 2.04
N GLY A 279 -18.95 -4.77 2.73
CA GLY A 279 -17.55 -5.16 2.75
C GLY A 279 -17.31 -6.54 3.37
N LEU A 280 -18.09 -6.89 4.40
CA LEU A 280 -18.02 -8.20 5.06
C LEU A 280 -18.38 -9.34 4.10
N LEU A 281 -19.41 -9.14 3.30
CA LEU A 281 -19.83 -10.09 2.26
C LEU A 281 -18.84 -10.12 1.09
N ALA A 282 -18.41 -8.95 0.61
CA ALA A 282 -17.50 -8.83 -0.53
C ALA A 282 -16.12 -9.48 -0.28
N HIS A 283 -15.68 -9.53 0.98
CA HIS A 283 -14.43 -10.16 1.39
C HIS A 283 -14.62 -11.55 2.03
N GLY A 284 -15.83 -12.11 1.99
CA GLY A 284 -16.11 -13.46 2.48
C GLY A 284 -15.95 -13.65 3.99
N ILE A 285 -15.98 -12.57 4.78
CA ILE A 285 -15.97 -12.65 6.26
C ILE A 285 -17.26 -13.30 6.73
N PHE A 286 -18.36 -12.96 6.10
CA PHE A 286 -19.64 -13.63 6.23
C PHE A 286 -20.12 -14.09 4.83
N LYS A 287 -20.74 -15.26 4.76
CA LYS A 287 -21.23 -15.83 3.49
C LYS A 287 -22.58 -15.28 3.07
N LYS A 288 -23.36 -14.84 4.03
CA LYS A 288 -24.72 -14.30 3.84
C LYS A 288 -25.05 -13.30 4.95
N ASN A 289 -26.04 -12.48 4.68
CA ASN A 289 -26.60 -11.58 5.66
C ASN A 289 -27.58 -12.34 6.57
N ASP A 290 -27.05 -13.06 7.53
CA ASP A 290 -27.80 -13.79 8.54
C ASP A 290 -27.74 -13.10 9.91
N GLU A 291 -28.40 -13.69 10.92
CA GLU A 291 -28.43 -13.14 12.28
C GLU A 291 -27.02 -12.92 12.89
N LYS A 292 -26.05 -13.79 12.55
CA LYS A 292 -24.68 -13.64 13.05
C LYS A 292 -24.00 -12.41 12.46
N MET A 293 -24.17 -12.17 11.17
CA MET A 293 -23.64 -10.98 10.53
C MET A 293 -24.33 -9.72 11.05
N GLN A 294 -25.66 -9.76 11.21
CA GLN A 294 -26.41 -8.62 11.75
C GLN A 294 -26.00 -8.31 13.19
N ALA A 295 -25.83 -9.32 14.05
CA ALA A 295 -25.31 -9.14 15.40
C ALA A 295 -23.92 -8.47 15.41
N TYR A 296 -23.03 -8.92 14.53
CA TYR A 296 -21.70 -8.30 14.37
C TYR A 296 -21.80 -6.85 13.88
N VAL A 297 -22.65 -6.57 12.92
CA VAL A 297 -22.88 -5.20 12.43
C VAL A 297 -23.42 -4.31 13.53
N MET A 298 -24.37 -4.79 14.34
CA MET A 298 -24.90 -4.04 15.49
C MET A 298 -23.83 -3.76 16.55
N GLU A 299 -22.94 -4.71 16.85
CA GLU A 299 -21.78 -4.49 17.73
C GLU A 299 -20.86 -3.38 17.19
N VAL A 300 -20.56 -3.39 15.89
CA VAL A 300 -19.74 -2.35 15.26
C VAL A 300 -20.45 -0.99 15.30
N MET A 301 -21.76 -0.96 15.06
CA MET A 301 -22.56 0.27 15.16
C MET A 301 -22.48 0.86 16.58
N GLU A 302 -22.65 0.04 17.60
CA GLU A 302 -22.61 0.46 19.01
C GLU A 302 -21.24 1.04 19.39
N LYS A 303 -20.15 0.38 18.97
CA LYS A 303 -18.77 0.89 19.12
C LYS A 303 -18.56 2.24 18.46
N CYS A 304 -19.27 2.53 17.37
CA CYS A 304 -19.24 3.82 16.67
C CYS A 304 -20.26 4.84 17.22
N GLY A 305 -20.95 4.52 18.34
CA GLY A 305 -21.95 5.41 18.93
C GLY A 305 -23.24 5.54 18.13
N LEU A 306 -23.59 4.48 17.37
CA LEU A 306 -24.86 4.35 16.65
C LEU A 306 -25.72 3.33 17.37
N ALA A 307 -27.01 3.67 17.62
CA ALA A 307 -27.91 2.76 18.28
C ALA A 307 -28.25 1.54 17.38
N PRO A 308 -28.12 0.29 17.89
CA PRO A 308 -28.30 -0.93 17.10
C PRO A 308 -29.64 -1.04 16.39
N TYR A 309 -30.73 -0.55 17.01
CA TYR A 309 -32.09 -0.59 16.43
C TYR A 309 -32.21 0.22 15.12
N MET A 310 -31.22 1.07 14.80
CA MET A 310 -31.21 1.87 13.56
C MET A 310 -30.68 1.10 12.33
N ILE A 311 -30.32 -0.18 12.48
CA ILE A 311 -29.71 -1.01 11.42
C ILE A 311 -30.52 -1.05 10.12
N HIS A 312 -31.85 -0.95 10.20
CA HIS A 312 -32.76 -0.99 9.06
C HIS A 312 -33.10 0.39 8.48
N ARG A 313 -32.57 1.48 9.07
CA ARG A 313 -32.79 2.84 8.55
C ARG A 313 -31.90 3.14 7.36
N TYR A 314 -32.31 4.13 6.56
CA TYR A 314 -31.59 4.63 5.40
C TYR A 314 -30.74 5.87 5.75
N PRO A 315 -29.64 6.13 5.03
CA PRO A 315 -28.74 7.25 5.30
C PRO A 315 -29.43 8.62 5.41
N HIS A 316 -30.45 8.88 4.61
CA HIS A 316 -31.17 10.17 4.62
C HIS A 316 -31.92 10.46 5.94
N GLN A 317 -32.14 9.44 6.78
CA GLN A 317 -32.80 9.54 8.08
C GLN A 317 -31.84 9.91 9.24
N PHE A 318 -30.58 10.21 8.91
CA PHE A 318 -29.51 10.47 9.88
C PHE A 318 -28.95 11.89 9.73
N SER A 319 -28.46 12.46 10.82
CA SER A 319 -27.72 13.73 10.81
C SER A 319 -26.35 13.55 10.11
N GLY A 320 -25.68 14.64 9.74
CA GLY A 320 -24.35 14.61 9.13
C GLY A 320 -23.33 13.84 9.98
N GLY A 321 -23.29 14.10 11.29
CA GLY A 321 -22.40 13.39 12.21
C GLY A 321 -22.72 11.90 12.35
N GLN A 322 -24.00 11.53 12.34
CA GLN A 322 -24.40 10.12 12.36
C GLN A 322 -24.01 9.41 11.05
N ARG A 323 -24.15 10.07 9.88
CA ARG A 323 -23.68 9.51 8.60
C ARG A 323 -22.18 9.31 8.59
N GLN A 324 -21.42 10.24 9.17
CA GLN A 324 -19.97 10.07 9.32
C GLN A 324 -19.64 8.82 10.16
N ARG A 325 -20.36 8.62 11.28
CA ARG A 325 -20.22 7.41 12.11
C ARG A 325 -20.55 6.11 11.33
N ILE A 326 -21.53 6.15 10.42
CA ILE A 326 -21.84 5.03 9.52
C ILE A 326 -20.66 4.75 8.59
N GLY A 327 -20.06 5.79 8.01
CA GLY A 327 -18.86 5.66 7.17
C GLY A 327 -17.66 5.07 7.93
N ILE A 328 -17.47 5.50 9.18
CA ILE A 328 -16.46 4.95 10.09
C ILE A 328 -16.76 3.48 10.40
N ALA A 329 -18.01 3.15 10.78
CA ALA A 329 -18.43 1.79 11.07
C ALA A 329 -18.20 0.86 9.86
N ARG A 330 -18.53 1.31 8.64
CA ARG A 330 -18.26 0.58 7.39
C ARG A 330 -16.77 0.26 7.22
N ALA A 331 -15.88 1.23 7.42
CA ALA A 331 -14.45 1.02 7.29
C ALA A 331 -13.91 0.07 8.37
N LEU A 332 -14.33 0.25 9.62
CA LEU A 332 -13.82 -0.50 10.78
C LEU A 332 -14.41 -1.91 10.89
N ALA A 333 -15.55 -2.20 10.27
CA ALA A 333 -16.14 -3.54 10.25
C ALA A 333 -15.18 -4.59 9.66
N LEU A 334 -14.34 -4.21 8.73
CA LEU A 334 -13.33 -5.08 8.10
C LEU A 334 -12.09 -5.33 8.98
N LYS A 335 -11.96 -4.66 10.11
CA LYS A 335 -10.77 -4.71 11.00
C LYS A 335 -9.48 -4.38 10.22
N PRO A 336 -9.41 -3.24 9.55
CA PRO A 336 -8.26 -2.89 8.72
C PRO A 336 -7.00 -2.68 9.57
N ARG A 337 -5.82 -2.88 8.95
CA ARG A 337 -4.52 -2.55 9.53
C ARG A 337 -4.13 -1.10 9.28
N PHE A 338 -4.65 -0.50 8.21
CA PHE A 338 -4.37 0.88 7.83
C PHE A 338 -5.65 1.61 7.45
N VAL A 339 -5.88 2.78 8.04
CA VAL A 339 -7.05 3.62 7.77
C VAL A 339 -6.59 5.02 7.38
N VAL A 340 -7.06 5.49 6.24
CA VAL A 340 -6.88 6.87 5.78
C VAL A 340 -8.16 7.65 6.09
N CYS A 341 -8.04 8.71 6.90
CA CYS A 341 -9.13 9.61 7.23
C CYS A 341 -8.99 10.90 6.42
N ASP A 342 -9.74 11.04 5.33
CA ASP A 342 -9.71 12.21 4.44
C ASP A 342 -10.63 13.29 5.02
N GLU A 343 -10.09 14.22 5.83
CA GLU A 343 -10.83 15.29 6.50
C GLU A 343 -12.12 14.81 7.17
N ALA A 344 -12.07 13.63 7.79
CA ALA A 344 -13.25 12.92 8.30
C ALA A 344 -14.04 13.68 9.38
N VAL A 345 -13.51 14.77 9.87
CA VAL A 345 -14.10 15.59 10.95
C VAL A 345 -14.37 17.05 10.56
N SER A 346 -13.89 17.51 9.40
CA SER A 346 -13.94 18.94 9.02
C SER A 346 -15.36 19.51 8.92
N ALA A 347 -16.32 18.69 8.53
CA ALA A 347 -17.72 19.09 8.36
C ALA A 347 -18.59 18.91 9.61
N LEU A 348 -17.98 18.64 10.78
CA LEU A 348 -18.69 18.30 12.01
C LEU A 348 -18.47 19.39 13.10
N ASP A 349 -19.42 19.49 14.00
CA ASP A 349 -19.30 20.34 15.20
C ASP A 349 -18.11 19.91 16.08
N VAL A 350 -17.44 20.84 16.74
CA VAL A 350 -16.21 20.63 17.52
C VAL A 350 -16.38 19.51 18.57
N SER A 351 -17.54 19.43 19.21
CA SER A 351 -17.85 18.37 20.20
C SER A 351 -17.90 16.98 19.58
N ILE A 352 -18.41 16.88 18.35
CA ILE A 352 -18.49 15.61 17.60
C ILE A 352 -17.11 15.25 17.02
N GLN A 353 -16.33 16.25 16.58
CA GLN A 353 -14.95 16.05 16.13
C GLN A 353 -14.12 15.34 17.20
N SER A 354 -14.10 15.87 18.42
CA SER A 354 -13.36 15.28 19.54
C SER A 354 -13.78 13.83 19.83
N GLN A 355 -15.10 13.55 19.79
CA GLN A 355 -15.62 12.21 20.01
C GLN A 355 -15.16 11.22 18.92
N ILE A 356 -15.12 11.66 17.64
CA ILE A 356 -14.70 10.81 16.52
C ILE A 356 -13.19 10.57 16.55
N VAL A 357 -12.39 11.60 16.85
CA VAL A 357 -10.94 11.45 16.98
C VAL A 357 -10.60 10.49 18.12
N ASN A 358 -11.24 10.60 19.28
CA ASN A 358 -11.06 9.68 20.38
C ASN A 358 -11.50 8.26 20.01
N LEU A 359 -12.67 8.11 19.35
CA LEU A 359 -13.12 6.81 18.85
C LEU A 359 -12.10 6.16 17.91
N LEU A 360 -11.56 6.90 16.97
CA LEU A 360 -10.54 6.40 16.03
C LEU A 360 -9.26 6.02 16.79
N LYS A 361 -8.82 6.83 17.75
CA LYS A 361 -7.65 6.57 18.57
C LYS A 361 -7.82 5.31 19.43
N ASP A 362 -8.96 5.16 20.09
CA ASP A 362 -9.27 3.99 20.92
C ASP A 362 -9.31 2.71 20.08
N LEU A 363 -9.99 2.75 18.93
CA LEU A 363 -10.07 1.61 18.01
C LEU A 363 -8.71 1.32 17.32
N GLY A 364 -7.88 2.34 17.12
CA GLY A 364 -6.50 2.17 16.64
C GLY A 364 -5.63 1.46 17.68
N SER A 365 -5.71 1.86 18.94
CA SER A 365 -4.94 1.26 20.05
C SER A 365 -5.39 -0.17 20.37
N GLU A 366 -6.68 -0.45 20.41
CA GLU A 366 -7.22 -1.80 20.65
C GLU A 366 -6.80 -2.80 19.55
N ARG A 367 -6.60 -2.34 18.31
CA ARG A 367 -6.40 -3.20 17.15
C ARG A 367 -5.02 -3.12 16.54
N GLN A 368 -4.12 -2.29 17.09
CA GLN A 368 -2.81 -1.97 16.48
C GLN A 368 -2.94 -1.48 15.02
N SER A 369 -4.07 -0.83 14.69
CA SER A 369 -4.31 -0.27 13.37
C SER A 369 -3.61 1.07 13.24
N CYS A 370 -2.95 1.32 12.11
CA CYS A 370 -2.38 2.62 11.79
C CYS A 370 -3.46 3.55 11.24
N ILE A 371 -3.45 4.79 11.68
CA ILE A 371 -4.41 5.79 11.25
C ILE A 371 -3.66 6.97 10.64
N LEU A 372 -4.00 7.33 9.43
CA LEU A 372 -3.52 8.53 8.76
C LEU A 372 -4.65 9.56 8.73
N ILE A 373 -4.49 10.66 9.45
CA ILE A 373 -5.50 11.71 9.58
C ILE A 373 -5.03 12.93 8.81
N TYR A 374 -5.89 13.49 7.96
CA TYR A 374 -5.65 14.80 7.33
C TYR A 374 -6.30 15.90 8.15
N LEU A 375 -5.52 16.92 8.45
CA LEU A 375 -5.95 18.10 9.18
C LEU A 375 -5.61 19.34 8.35
N THR A 376 -6.51 20.29 8.30
CA THR A 376 -6.17 21.63 7.85
C THR A 376 -5.42 22.36 8.97
N TRP A 377 -4.62 23.39 8.63
CA TRP A 377 -3.85 24.16 9.61
C TRP A 377 -4.73 24.71 10.76
N PHE A 378 -5.98 25.09 10.46
CA PHE A 378 -6.92 25.58 11.46
C PHE A 378 -7.48 24.51 12.40
N GLU A 379 -7.52 23.25 11.96
CA GLU A 379 -8.00 22.12 12.77
C GLU A 379 -6.93 21.61 13.72
N CYS A 380 -5.65 21.70 13.33
CA CYS A 380 -4.52 21.27 14.14
C CYS A 380 -4.40 22.06 15.48
N CYS A 381 -4.88 23.31 15.51
CA CYS A 381 -4.87 24.14 16.72
C CYS A 381 -6.03 23.84 17.67
N LYS A 382 -6.98 22.97 17.30
CA LYS A 382 -8.18 22.63 18.09
C LYS A 382 -8.16 21.24 18.71
N ILE A 383 -7.20 20.39 18.32
CA ILE A 383 -6.96 19.04 18.81
C ILE A 383 -5.73 19.02 19.71
#